data_92dea94d356710a9537a8fdbcbbe5d86
#
_entry.id   92dea94d356710a9537a8fdbcbbe5d86
#
_cell.length_a   1.000
_cell.length_b   1.000
_cell.length_c   1.000
_cell.angle_alpha   90.00
_cell.angle_beta   90.00
_cell.angle_gamma   90.00
#
_symmetry.space_group_name_H-M   'P 1'
#
loop_
_entity.id
_entity.type
_entity.pdbx_description
1 polymer ?
#
loop_
_entity_poly.entity_id
_entity_poly.type
_entity_poly.pdbx_seq_one_letter_code
_entity_poly.pdbx_strand_id
1 'polypeptide(L)'
;MIGKLMKDWAGNLKRGEVCACFVFAVLFAWAVLLPELGKFGLKQVALFSIGLSIVSASVLVAICDQIKQINRKERVAARRSSKQVRIAFLLCFAALEVSFLAVLLSNWPGFCSTDSNDIVNQVLGVSEWSTWHRYDGLANHHPIFYTFLVWVVFQATAFFGSIDLSIGIFLFLQMTVAALVLSWCISVFVRLGFGKRYILAAFAFMLFNPILANYSVTMWKDVLFSCCALFLIVRLYSLLFHGEKKHIGRTLLVACLLLTFLRSNGFMVVGATLLVLFVIEPDLRKKVAAVGAAVFCAFLVVQGPLLSIMGVQKGHFSESVGIPLQQIAATVHKGGHINEEQEEFINRVLPMEAMRDSYNPQTPNPIKFHESFDDAFLEEHKIEFLVTWASMLPSNLGIYVKAWIDETQGYWNPGYPSWLVTNSTLYEQAPRDYLGFDWDPGFLAQKLIAALPVPFSSGTLIWAVAALVFVGCVGLEKKKRARCLVCVMPLIALLATLFVAAPAVGDYSYIFAFNLALPFVLPIAGLVKAGRPKA
;
A
#
# COMPACT_ATOMS: atom_id res chain seq x y z
N MET A 1 12.95 19.30 -41.84
CA MET A 1 11.51 19.06 -41.63
C MET A 1 11.26 18.32 -40.32
N ILE A 2 11.83 17.12 -40.09
CA ILE A 2 11.65 16.32 -38.87
C ILE A 2 12.05 17.09 -37.60
N GLY A 3 13.19 17.76 -37.57
CA GLY A 3 13.64 18.54 -36.40
C GLY A 3 12.72 19.71 -36.02
N LYS A 4 12.04 20.34 -36.99
CA LYS A 4 11.05 21.37 -36.74
C LYS A 4 9.76 20.78 -36.17
N LEU A 5 9.27 19.70 -36.77
CA LEU A 5 8.13 18.94 -36.27
C LEU A 5 8.33 18.43 -34.84
N MET A 6 9.51 17.86 -34.52
CA MET A 6 9.85 17.45 -33.15
C MET A 6 9.92 18.63 -32.18
N LYS A 7 10.42 19.79 -32.61
CA LYS A 7 10.47 21.00 -31.77
C LYS A 7 9.08 21.56 -31.50
N ASP A 8 8.23 21.59 -32.54
CA ASP A 8 6.84 22.06 -32.41
C ASP A 8 6.02 21.12 -31.54
N TRP A 9 6.25 19.79 -31.65
CA TRP A 9 5.62 18.76 -30.83
C TRP A 9 6.11 18.78 -29.37
N ALA A 10 7.42 19.00 -29.11
CA ALA A 10 8.00 19.04 -27.77
C ALA A 10 7.64 20.34 -27.00
N GLY A 11 7.20 21.39 -27.68
CA GLY A 11 6.87 22.68 -27.08
C GLY A 11 8.01 23.25 -26.22
N ASN A 12 7.73 23.50 -24.94
CA ASN A 12 8.71 24.05 -23.98
C ASN A 12 9.53 22.97 -23.27
N LEU A 13 9.37 21.66 -23.60
CA LEU A 13 10.10 20.58 -22.96
C LEU A 13 11.54 20.48 -23.47
N LYS A 14 12.45 20.12 -22.54
CA LYS A 14 13.82 19.77 -22.89
C LYS A 14 13.86 18.35 -23.45
N ARG A 15 14.88 18.01 -24.28
CA ARG A 15 15.05 16.65 -24.83
C ARG A 15 14.98 15.54 -23.77
N GLY A 16 15.64 15.72 -22.62
CA GLY A 16 15.60 14.74 -21.53
C GLY A 16 14.22 14.56 -20.91
N GLU A 17 13.36 15.58 -20.91
CA GLU A 17 11.99 15.50 -20.42
C GLU A 17 11.08 14.77 -21.41
N VAL A 18 11.29 14.99 -22.71
CA VAL A 18 10.61 14.23 -23.78
C VAL A 18 11.00 12.76 -23.71
N CYS A 19 12.30 12.46 -23.57
CA CYS A 19 12.77 11.07 -23.38
C CYS A 19 12.13 10.43 -22.14
N ALA A 20 12.02 11.17 -21.03
CA ALA A 20 11.36 10.66 -19.82
C ALA A 20 9.87 10.36 -20.05
N CYS A 21 9.15 11.18 -20.83
CA CYS A 21 7.76 10.90 -21.22
C CYS A 21 7.65 9.60 -22.02
N PHE A 22 8.60 9.35 -22.94
CA PHE A 22 8.63 8.08 -23.68
C PHE A 22 8.89 6.88 -22.79
N VAL A 23 9.88 6.96 -21.90
CA VAL A 23 10.18 5.86 -20.95
C VAL A 23 8.95 5.55 -20.09
N PHE A 24 8.30 6.57 -19.54
CA PHE A 24 7.08 6.39 -18.76
C PHE A 24 5.96 5.74 -19.59
N ALA A 25 5.76 6.21 -20.82
CA ALA A 25 4.75 5.68 -21.74
C ALA A 25 5.02 4.22 -22.14
N VAL A 26 6.29 3.86 -22.34
CA VAL A 26 6.70 2.45 -22.60
C VAL A 26 6.39 1.57 -21.40
N LEU A 27 6.75 2.00 -20.19
CA LEU A 27 6.44 1.25 -18.96
C LEU A 27 4.93 1.07 -18.76
N PHE A 28 4.15 2.12 -19.02
CA PHE A 28 2.69 2.05 -18.96
C PHE A 28 2.12 1.09 -20.02
N ALA A 29 2.59 1.17 -21.27
CA ALA A 29 2.13 0.30 -22.35
C ALA A 29 2.45 -1.17 -22.05
N TRP A 30 3.63 -1.47 -21.51
CA TRP A 30 3.99 -2.81 -21.06
C TRP A 30 3.14 -3.26 -19.88
N ALA A 31 2.83 -2.37 -18.93
CA ALA A 31 1.95 -2.71 -17.81
C ALA A 31 0.54 -3.10 -18.27
N VAL A 32 0.03 -2.51 -19.34
CA VAL A 32 -1.29 -2.86 -19.91
C VAL A 32 -1.23 -4.17 -20.71
N LEU A 33 -0.18 -4.40 -21.48
CA LEU A 33 -0.15 -5.43 -22.53
C LEU A 33 0.64 -6.68 -22.15
N LEU A 34 1.56 -6.62 -21.19
CA LEU A 34 2.36 -7.75 -20.76
C LEU A 34 1.51 -8.93 -20.22
N PRO A 35 0.45 -8.71 -19.44
CA PRO A 35 -0.43 -9.79 -19.00
C PRO A 35 -1.13 -10.53 -20.15
N GLU A 36 -1.30 -9.87 -21.29
CA GLU A 36 -1.97 -10.41 -22.48
C GLU A 36 -1.07 -11.32 -23.36
N LEU A 37 0.20 -11.55 -22.94
CA LEU A 37 1.14 -12.43 -23.66
C LEU A 37 0.59 -13.83 -23.93
N GLY A 38 -0.28 -14.34 -23.05
CA GLY A 38 -0.93 -15.65 -23.23
C GLY A 38 -1.98 -15.68 -24.34
N LYS A 39 -2.59 -14.52 -24.65
CA LYS A 39 -3.62 -14.38 -25.68
C LYS A 39 -3.02 -13.95 -27.03
N PHE A 40 -2.05 -13.03 -26.95
CA PHE A 40 -1.39 -12.44 -28.11
C PHE A 40 0.10 -12.82 -28.10
N GLY A 41 0.66 -13.43 -29.03
CA GLY A 41 2.09 -13.75 -29.03
C GLY A 41 3.00 -12.51 -28.82
N LEU A 42 4.25 -12.71 -28.42
CA LEU A 42 5.21 -11.65 -28.08
C LEU A 42 5.32 -10.56 -29.17
N LYS A 43 5.28 -10.95 -30.46
CA LYS A 43 5.35 -10.00 -31.59
C LYS A 43 4.17 -9.02 -31.59
N GLN A 44 2.95 -9.51 -31.33
CA GLN A 44 1.74 -8.68 -31.30
C GLN A 44 1.74 -7.77 -30.08
N VAL A 45 2.08 -8.29 -28.90
CA VAL A 45 2.23 -7.49 -27.68
C VAL A 45 3.27 -6.38 -27.87
N ALA A 46 4.42 -6.69 -28.48
CA ALA A 46 5.44 -5.69 -28.78
C ALA A 46 4.94 -4.61 -29.75
N LEU A 47 4.24 -4.99 -30.81
CA LEU A 47 3.69 -4.04 -31.79
C LEU A 47 2.65 -3.12 -31.15
N PHE A 48 1.70 -3.67 -30.40
CA PHE A 48 0.69 -2.88 -29.68
C PHE A 48 1.32 -1.99 -28.62
N SER A 49 2.38 -2.46 -27.92
CA SER A 49 3.13 -1.66 -26.96
C SER A 49 3.79 -0.44 -27.60
N ILE A 50 4.34 -0.58 -28.82
CA ILE A 50 4.90 0.55 -29.58
C ILE A 50 3.80 1.58 -29.88
N GLY A 51 2.66 1.15 -30.42
CA GLY A 51 1.53 2.05 -30.73
C GLY A 51 1.01 2.77 -29.50
N LEU A 52 0.74 2.04 -28.43
CA LEU A 52 0.26 2.62 -27.15
C LEU A 52 1.29 3.55 -26.53
N SER A 53 2.59 3.22 -26.61
CA SER A 53 3.67 4.08 -26.12
C SER A 53 3.73 5.43 -26.86
N ILE A 54 3.57 5.41 -28.18
CA ILE A 54 3.57 6.65 -28.99
C ILE A 54 2.39 7.54 -28.60
N VAL A 55 1.18 6.98 -28.50
CA VAL A 55 -0.02 7.72 -28.12
C VAL A 55 0.12 8.27 -26.70
N SER A 56 0.48 7.45 -25.72
CA SER A 56 0.64 7.85 -24.33
C SER A 56 1.75 8.88 -24.15
N ALA A 57 2.89 8.75 -24.85
CA ALA A 57 3.97 9.71 -24.84
C ALA A 57 3.51 11.07 -25.39
N SER A 58 2.74 11.07 -26.50
CA SER A 58 2.22 12.30 -27.10
C SER A 58 1.28 13.05 -26.15
N VAL A 59 0.40 12.32 -25.48
CA VAL A 59 -0.50 12.88 -24.45
C VAL A 59 0.30 13.44 -23.28
N LEU A 60 1.27 12.69 -22.76
CA LEU A 60 2.12 13.13 -21.64
C LEU A 60 2.94 14.37 -21.99
N VAL A 61 3.53 14.45 -23.20
CA VAL A 61 4.27 15.60 -23.67
C VAL A 61 3.37 16.84 -23.70
N ALA A 62 2.17 16.73 -24.27
CA ALA A 62 1.20 17.83 -24.31
C ALA A 62 0.80 18.32 -22.90
N ILE A 63 0.50 17.39 -21.98
CA ILE A 63 0.16 17.71 -20.59
C ILE A 63 1.35 18.39 -19.88
N CYS A 64 2.55 17.83 -20.01
CA CYS A 64 3.75 18.40 -19.40
C CYS A 64 4.07 19.81 -19.92
N ASP A 65 3.88 20.06 -21.21
CA ASP A 65 4.07 21.39 -21.81
C ASP A 65 3.07 22.40 -21.24
N GLN A 66 1.78 22.04 -21.19
CA GLN A 66 0.75 22.89 -20.60
C GLN A 66 1.04 23.21 -19.13
N ILE A 67 1.44 22.23 -18.33
CA ILE A 67 1.78 22.45 -16.92
C ILE A 67 2.96 23.37 -16.76
N LYS A 68 3.99 23.28 -17.60
CA LYS A 68 5.10 24.25 -17.61
C LYS A 68 4.64 25.67 -17.91
N GLN A 69 3.69 25.85 -18.81
CA GLN A 69 3.13 27.16 -19.16
C GLN A 69 2.32 27.73 -17.99
N ILE A 70 1.47 26.92 -17.35
CA ILE A 70 0.66 27.32 -16.19
C ILE A 70 1.56 27.66 -14.99
N ASN A 71 2.63 26.91 -14.77
CA ASN A 71 3.55 27.10 -13.66
C ASN A 71 4.35 28.42 -13.74
N ARG A 72 4.41 29.07 -14.89
CA ARG A 72 5.04 30.43 -15.04
C ARG A 72 4.20 31.55 -14.42
N LYS A 73 2.88 31.35 -14.22
CA LYS A 73 1.97 32.34 -13.61
C LYS A 73 1.81 32.10 -12.12
N GLU A 74 2.68 32.67 -11.29
CA GLU A 74 2.58 32.55 -9.83
C GLU A 74 1.48 33.48 -9.27
N ARG A 75 0.57 32.91 -8.45
CA ARG A 75 -0.36 33.67 -7.62
C ARG A 75 0.07 33.58 -6.16
N VAL A 76 0.10 34.73 -5.49
CA VAL A 76 0.46 34.83 -4.06
C VAL A 76 -0.80 34.62 -3.21
N ALA A 77 -0.81 33.62 -2.35
CA ALA A 77 -1.81 33.50 -1.29
C ALA A 77 -1.15 33.68 0.09
N ALA A 78 -1.82 34.35 1.00
CA ALA A 78 -1.33 34.57 2.35
C ALA A 78 -1.51 33.32 3.22
N ARG A 79 -0.56 33.04 4.14
CA ARG A 79 -0.73 32.03 5.19
C ARG A 79 -2.02 32.31 5.96
N ARG A 80 -2.77 31.25 6.30
CA ARG A 80 -4.01 31.35 7.05
C ARG A 80 -3.73 31.55 8.55
N SER A 81 -4.67 32.24 9.24
CA SER A 81 -4.58 32.41 10.68
C SER A 81 -4.77 31.08 11.42
N SER A 82 -4.23 30.98 12.65
CA SER A 82 -4.37 29.79 13.49
C SER A 82 -5.85 29.44 13.76
N LYS A 83 -6.73 30.45 13.83
CA LYS A 83 -8.19 30.25 13.98
C LYS A 83 -8.77 29.54 12.75
N GLN A 84 -8.41 29.98 11.53
CA GLN A 84 -8.89 29.34 10.28
C GLN A 84 -8.40 27.88 10.15
N VAL A 85 -7.15 27.62 10.54
CA VAL A 85 -6.56 26.27 10.53
C VAL A 85 -7.31 25.36 11.51
N ARG A 86 -7.58 25.84 12.72
CA ARG A 86 -8.34 25.07 13.73
C ARG A 86 -9.77 24.80 13.27
N ILE A 87 -10.46 25.80 12.73
CA ILE A 87 -11.82 25.62 12.20
C ILE A 87 -11.82 24.59 11.06
N ALA A 88 -10.91 24.67 10.11
CA ALA A 88 -10.80 23.71 9.03
C ALA A 88 -10.56 22.28 9.55
N PHE A 89 -9.66 22.12 10.53
CA PHE A 89 -9.43 20.83 11.18
C PHE A 89 -10.71 20.27 11.80
N LEU A 90 -11.39 21.06 12.65
CA LEU A 90 -12.58 20.61 13.38
C LEU A 90 -13.73 20.27 12.43
N LEU A 91 -13.98 21.08 11.40
CA LEU A 91 -15.03 20.82 10.42
C LEU A 91 -14.75 19.55 9.60
N CYS A 92 -13.50 19.37 9.14
CA CYS A 92 -13.12 18.17 8.42
C CYS A 92 -13.23 16.93 9.33
N PHE A 93 -12.75 17.02 10.56
CA PHE A 93 -12.82 15.93 11.53
C PHE A 93 -14.28 15.54 11.80
N ALA A 94 -15.13 16.49 12.16
CA ALA A 94 -16.54 16.21 12.46
C ALA A 94 -17.28 15.58 11.27
N ALA A 95 -17.04 16.08 10.05
CA ALA A 95 -17.70 15.55 8.87
C ALA A 95 -17.21 14.14 8.51
N LEU A 96 -15.90 13.86 8.61
CA LEU A 96 -15.36 12.52 8.37
C LEU A 96 -15.81 11.54 9.45
N GLU A 97 -15.77 11.97 10.72
CA GLU A 97 -16.22 11.15 11.86
C GLU A 97 -17.67 10.74 11.72
N VAL A 98 -18.56 11.69 11.38
CA VAL A 98 -20.00 11.41 11.12
C VAL A 98 -20.17 10.46 9.93
N SER A 99 -19.41 10.67 8.84
CA SER A 99 -19.48 9.79 7.67
C SER A 99 -19.04 8.36 7.99
N PHE A 100 -17.89 8.21 8.68
CA PHE A 100 -17.38 6.88 9.04
C PHE A 100 -18.24 6.20 10.09
N LEU A 101 -18.76 6.96 11.08
CA LEU A 101 -19.67 6.44 12.08
C LEU A 101 -20.99 5.93 11.44
N ALA A 102 -21.50 6.63 10.44
CA ALA A 102 -22.67 6.18 9.70
C ALA A 102 -22.41 4.81 9.04
N VAL A 103 -21.24 4.60 8.44
CA VAL A 103 -20.85 3.32 7.84
C VAL A 103 -20.64 2.25 8.92
N LEU A 104 -19.99 2.57 10.05
CA LEU A 104 -19.80 1.64 11.16
C LEU A 104 -21.13 1.13 11.72
N LEU A 105 -22.05 2.07 12.04
CA LEU A 105 -23.36 1.72 12.62
C LEU A 105 -24.23 0.90 11.68
N SER A 106 -24.09 1.10 10.38
CA SER A 106 -24.84 0.36 9.37
C SER A 106 -24.31 -1.04 9.12
N ASN A 107 -23.03 -1.25 9.39
CA ASN A 107 -22.35 -2.53 9.22
C ASN A 107 -21.82 -3.05 10.56
N TRP A 108 -22.57 -2.78 11.64
CA TRP A 108 -22.13 -3.15 12.97
C TRP A 108 -21.80 -4.64 13.10
N PRO A 109 -20.68 -5.01 13.74
CA PRO A 109 -19.67 -4.16 14.42
C PRO A 109 -18.58 -3.61 13.51
N GLY A 110 -18.76 -3.61 12.19
CA GLY A 110 -17.83 -3.22 11.14
C GLY A 110 -17.47 -4.40 10.25
N PHE A 111 -16.48 -4.20 9.36
CA PHE A 111 -16.03 -5.25 8.45
C PHE A 111 -14.86 -6.04 9.04
N CYS A 112 -15.01 -7.36 9.05
CA CYS A 112 -13.96 -8.30 9.42
C CYS A 112 -13.68 -9.24 8.24
N SER A 113 -12.40 -9.49 7.99
CA SER A 113 -11.91 -10.48 7.03
C SER A 113 -11.36 -11.71 7.77
N THR A 114 -10.80 -12.66 7.03
CA THR A 114 -10.08 -13.82 7.59
C THR A 114 -8.97 -13.37 8.56
N ASP A 115 -8.15 -12.39 8.16
CA ASP A 115 -7.10 -11.80 9.01
C ASP A 115 -7.66 -11.24 10.32
N SER A 116 -8.84 -10.61 10.27
CA SER A 116 -9.51 -10.05 11.45
C SER A 116 -9.95 -11.17 12.41
N ASN A 117 -10.50 -12.25 11.86
CA ASN A 117 -10.92 -13.41 12.65
C ASN A 117 -9.72 -14.06 13.34
N ASP A 118 -8.61 -14.23 12.64
CA ASP A 118 -7.37 -14.76 13.19
C ASP A 118 -6.86 -13.89 14.36
N ILE A 119 -6.91 -12.56 14.22
CA ILE A 119 -6.51 -11.63 15.28
C ILE A 119 -7.46 -11.72 16.49
N VAL A 120 -8.78 -11.77 16.26
CA VAL A 120 -9.78 -11.88 17.34
C VAL A 120 -9.62 -13.21 18.08
N ASN A 121 -9.49 -14.33 17.36
CA ASN A 121 -9.29 -15.65 17.94
C ASN A 121 -8.00 -15.71 18.78
N GLN A 122 -6.92 -15.12 18.26
CA GLN A 122 -5.66 -15.01 18.99
C GLN A 122 -5.80 -14.19 20.29
N VAL A 123 -6.55 -13.08 20.24
CA VAL A 123 -6.82 -12.22 21.42
C VAL A 123 -7.69 -12.94 22.45
N LEU A 124 -8.63 -13.79 22.01
CA LEU A 124 -9.51 -14.59 22.85
C LEU A 124 -8.82 -15.84 23.40
N GLY A 125 -7.59 -16.15 22.98
CA GLY A 125 -6.86 -17.34 23.42
C GLY A 125 -7.46 -18.65 22.91
N VAL A 126 -8.09 -18.64 21.73
CA VAL A 126 -8.63 -19.84 21.08
C VAL A 126 -7.44 -20.68 20.61
N SER A 127 -7.39 -21.96 20.99
CA SER A 127 -6.41 -22.92 20.48
C SER A 127 -6.65 -23.16 18.97
N GLU A 128 -5.57 -23.32 18.21
CA GLU A 128 -5.63 -23.51 16.75
C GLU A 128 -6.46 -22.42 16.05
N TRP A 129 -6.21 -21.17 16.43
CA TRP A 129 -7.01 -20.01 16.02
C TRP A 129 -6.94 -19.69 14.53
N SER A 130 -5.97 -20.24 13.81
CA SER A 130 -5.85 -20.06 12.35
C SER A 130 -6.19 -21.37 11.64
N THR A 131 -7.18 -21.33 10.77
CA THR A 131 -7.58 -22.48 9.93
C THR A 131 -6.46 -22.88 8.97
N TRP A 132 -5.58 -21.94 8.61
CA TRP A 132 -4.54 -22.08 7.61
C TRP A 132 -3.17 -22.36 8.19
N HIS A 133 -2.89 -21.79 9.37
CA HIS A 133 -1.63 -22.00 10.08
C HIS A 133 -1.93 -22.55 11.46
N ARG A 134 -1.34 -23.68 11.77
CA ARG A 134 -1.50 -24.37 13.04
C ARG A 134 -0.73 -23.68 14.16
N TYR A 135 -1.09 -22.42 14.46
CA TYR A 135 -0.54 -21.69 15.59
C TYR A 135 -1.31 -22.03 16.85
N ASP A 136 -0.58 -22.29 17.91
CA ASP A 136 -1.12 -22.43 19.26
C ASP A 136 -0.62 -21.23 20.10
N GLY A 137 -1.54 -20.41 20.59
CA GLY A 137 -1.22 -19.20 21.36
C GLY A 137 -0.83 -17.98 20.51
N LEU A 138 0.06 -17.14 21.04
CA LEU A 138 0.45 -15.89 20.38
C LEU A 138 1.41 -16.13 19.22
N ALA A 139 1.13 -15.56 18.05
CA ALA A 139 1.98 -15.62 16.88
C ALA A 139 2.14 -14.26 16.17
N ASN A 140 3.31 -14.03 15.58
CA ASN A 140 3.62 -12.82 14.79
C ASN A 140 3.34 -13.02 13.29
N HIS A 141 2.37 -13.86 12.94
CA HIS A 141 1.86 -13.99 11.58
C HIS A 141 1.24 -12.67 11.10
N HIS A 142 0.29 -12.16 11.88
CA HIS A 142 -0.07 -10.75 11.80
C HIS A 142 0.82 -9.95 12.75
N PRO A 143 1.23 -8.71 12.41
CA PRO A 143 2.08 -7.91 13.27
C PRO A 143 1.54 -7.83 14.70
N ILE A 144 2.27 -8.42 15.64
CA ILE A 144 1.84 -8.58 17.03
C ILE A 144 1.47 -7.24 17.70
N PHE A 145 2.06 -6.14 17.22
CA PHE A 145 1.72 -4.81 17.72
C PHE A 145 0.26 -4.44 17.42
N TYR A 146 -0.26 -4.78 16.24
CA TYR A 146 -1.67 -4.56 15.91
C TYR A 146 -2.58 -5.46 16.76
N THR A 147 -2.22 -6.74 16.90
CA THR A 147 -2.91 -7.69 17.80
C THR A 147 -2.94 -7.18 19.23
N PHE A 148 -1.84 -6.58 19.72
CA PHE A 148 -1.78 -5.96 21.03
C PHE A 148 -2.75 -4.77 21.18
N LEU A 149 -2.88 -3.93 20.16
CA LEU A 149 -3.85 -2.82 20.19
C LEU A 149 -5.29 -3.34 20.29
N VAL A 150 -5.62 -4.41 19.55
CA VAL A 150 -6.92 -5.09 19.63
C VAL A 150 -7.10 -5.68 21.04
N TRP A 151 -6.09 -6.39 21.56
CA TRP A 151 -6.13 -6.99 22.89
C TRP A 151 -6.41 -5.95 24.00
N VAL A 152 -5.77 -4.78 23.96
CA VAL A 152 -6.00 -3.71 24.93
C VAL A 152 -7.47 -3.28 24.95
N VAL A 153 -8.10 -3.14 23.79
CA VAL A 153 -9.52 -2.75 23.71
C VAL A 153 -10.41 -3.89 24.20
N PHE A 154 -10.12 -5.14 23.86
CA PHE A 154 -10.88 -6.30 24.31
C PHE A 154 -10.81 -6.43 25.85
N GLN A 155 -9.63 -6.25 26.46
CA GLN A 155 -9.51 -6.25 27.92
C GLN A 155 -10.29 -5.10 28.56
N ALA A 156 -10.24 -3.90 27.96
CA ALA A 156 -10.96 -2.74 28.46
C ALA A 156 -12.50 -2.87 28.34
N THR A 157 -12.97 -3.71 27.44
CA THR A 157 -14.41 -3.93 27.17
C THR A 157 -14.93 -5.29 27.64
N ALA A 158 -14.07 -6.13 28.20
CA ALA A 158 -14.41 -7.51 28.62
C ALA A 158 -15.61 -7.58 29.58
N PHE A 159 -15.79 -6.55 30.43
CA PHE A 159 -16.90 -6.50 31.39
C PHE A 159 -18.29 -6.39 30.74
N PHE A 160 -18.38 -6.00 29.45
CA PHE A 160 -19.66 -6.00 28.71
C PHE A 160 -20.06 -7.39 28.21
N GLY A 161 -19.13 -8.35 28.14
CA GLY A 161 -19.40 -9.71 27.69
C GLY A 161 -19.76 -9.85 26.20
N SER A 162 -19.51 -8.83 25.37
CA SER A 162 -19.84 -8.82 23.94
C SER A 162 -18.60 -8.63 23.08
N ILE A 163 -18.33 -9.60 22.21
CA ILE A 163 -17.24 -9.56 21.23
C ILE A 163 -17.53 -8.48 20.17
N ASP A 164 -18.76 -8.41 19.68
CA ASP A 164 -19.17 -7.42 18.68
C ASP A 164 -19.00 -6.00 19.21
N LEU A 165 -19.31 -5.75 20.49
CA LEU A 165 -19.07 -4.45 21.10
C LEU A 165 -17.57 -4.13 21.18
N SER A 166 -16.73 -5.11 21.51
CA SER A 166 -15.27 -4.94 21.56
C SER A 166 -14.70 -4.60 20.18
N ILE A 167 -15.14 -5.32 19.13
CA ILE A 167 -14.79 -5.04 17.73
C ILE A 167 -15.27 -3.65 17.33
N GLY A 168 -16.53 -3.31 17.59
CA GLY A 168 -17.11 -2.01 17.23
C GLY A 168 -16.39 -0.84 17.91
N ILE A 169 -16.02 -0.98 19.19
CA ILE A 169 -15.23 0.04 19.91
C ILE A 169 -13.83 0.15 19.31
N PHE A 170 -13.17 -0.97 18.99
CA PHE A 170 -11.87 -0.95 18.32
C PHE A 170 -11.93 -0.21 16.99
N LEU A 171 -12.94 -0.52 16.17
CA LEU A 171 -13.13 0.13 14.87
C LEU A 171 -13.54 1.59 14.99
N PHE A 172 -14.32 1.96 16.00
CA PHE A 172 -14.58 3.35 16.33
C PHE A 172 -13.27 4.12 16.62
N LEU A 173 -12.36 3.56 17.41
CA LEU A 173 -11.05 4.15 17.67
C LEU A 173 -10.20 4.22 16.41
N GLN A 174 -10.17 3.17 15.60
CA GLN A 174 -9.42 3.12 14.35
C GLN A 174 -9.91 4.18 13.35
N MET A 175 -11.22 4.30 13.11
CA MET A 175 -11.76 5.31 12.22
C MET A 175 -11.54 6.72 12.73
N THR A 176 -11.61 6.94 14.06
CA THR A 176 -11.28 8.23 14.68
C THR A 176 -9.83 8.63 14.42
N VAL A 177 -8.88 7.68 14.54
CA VAL A 177 -7.48 7.93 14.17
C VAL A 177 -7.35 8.30 12.68
N ALA A 178 -8.06 7.61 11.80
CA ALA A 178 -8.07 7.95 10.37
C ALA A 178 -8.63 9.36 10.12
N ALA A 179 -9.77 9.70 10.72
CA ALA A 179 -10.38 11.04 10.61
C ALA A 179 -9.45 12.14 11.15
N LEU A 180 -8.75 11.89 12.27
CA LEU A 180 -7.77 12.82 12.86
C LEU A 180 -6.59 13.07 11.91
N VAL A 181 -6.00 12.00 11.36
CA VAL A 181 -4.85 12.12 10.44
C VAL A 181 -5.24 12.85 9.16
N LEU A 182 -6.37 12.49 8.54
CA LEU A 182 -6.87 13.14 7.32
C LEU A 182 -7.17 14.61 7.54
N SER A 183 -7.84 14.96 8.65
CA SER A 183 -8.16 16.34 9.02
C SER A 183 -6.90 17.14 9.33
N TRP A 184 -5.92 16.51 10.00
CA TRP A 184 -4.61 17.12 10.21
C TRP A 184 -3.92 17.42 8.87
N CYS A 185 -3.92 16.48 7.92
CA CYS A 185 -3.36 16.71 6.58
C CYS A 185 -4.00 17.92 5.90
N ILE A 186 -5.33 18.01 5.85
CA ILE A 186 -6.04 19.17 5.31
C ILE A 186 -5.63 20.46 6.04
N SER A 187 -5.56 20.43 7.37
CA SER A 187 -5.19 21.59 8.18
C SER A 187 -3.77 22.10 7.87
N VAL A 188 -2.84 21.18 7.58
CA VAL A 188 -1.47 21.52 7.13
C VAL A 188 -1.52 22.30 5.82
N PHE A 189 -2.26 21.84 4.83
CA PHE A 189 -2.36 22.52 3.54
C PHE A 189 -3.12 23.86 3.63
N VAL A 190 -4.12 23.95 4.52
CA VAL A 190 -4.76 25.25 4.87
C VAL A 190 -3.73 26.21 5.47
N ARG A 191 -2.94 25.73 6.43
CA ARG A 191 -1.87 26.53 7.10
C ARG A 191 -0.83 27.01 6.10
N LEU A 192 -0.43 26.14 5.16
CA LEU A 192 0.54 26.45 4.12
C LEU A 192 -0.02 27.41 3.04
N GLY A 193 -1.29 27.79 3.12
CA GLY A 193 -1.91 28.80 2.24
C GLY A 193 -2.35 28.27 0.89
N PHE A 194 -2.69 26.99 0.79
CA PHE A 194 -3.24 26.43 -0.45
C PHE A 194 -4.62 27.01 -0.77
N GLY A 195 -4.97 27.05 -2.05
CA GLY A 195 -6.22 27.64 -2.54
C GLY A 195 -7.46 26.90 -2.03
N LYS A 196 -8.56 27.64 -1.75
CA LYS A 196 -9.81 27.08 -1.26
C LYS A 196 -10.36 25.96 -2.16
N ARG A 197 -10.27 26.12 -3.49
CA ARG A 197 -10.75 25.11 -4.45
C ARG A 197 -10.05 23.76 -4.28
N TYR A 198 -8.73 23.78 -4.10
CA TYR A 198 -7.96 22.58 -3.87
C TYR A 198 -8.35 21.93 -2.52
N ILE A 199 -8.41 22.74 -1.44
CA ILE A 199 -8.79 22.23 -0.10
C ILE A 199 -10.17 21.58 -0.13
N LEU A 200 -11.15 22.23 -0.78
CA LEU A 200 -12.50 21.67 -0.90
C LEU A 200 -12.53 20.41 -1.77
N ALA A 201 -11.77 20.35 -2.86
CA ALA A 201 -11.67 19.15 -3.70
C ALA A 201 -11.03 17.98 -2.96
N ALA A 202 -9.93 18.22 -2.23
CA ALA A 202 -9.27 17.21 -1.42
C ALA A 202 -10.18 16.70 -0.28
N PHE A 203 -10.89 17.60 0.37
CA PHE A 203 -11.86 17.24 1.41
C PHE A 203 -13.05 16.47 0.85
N ALA A 204 -13.61 16.92 -0.28
CA ALA A 204 -14.73 16.23 -0.97
C ALA A 204 -14.30 14.81 -1.42
N PHE A 205 -13.06 14.66 -1.94
CA PHE A 205 -12.54 13.33 -2.26
C PHE A 205 -12.51 12.42 -1.03
N MET A 206 -12.09 12.91 0.13
CA MET A 206 -12.05 12.10 1.35
C MET A 206 -13.45 11.78 1.87
N LEU A 207 -14.36 12.76 1.84
CA LEU A 207 -15.71 12.61 2.39
C LEU A 207 -16.58 11.66 1.55
N PHE A 208 -16.45 11.72 0.22
CA PHE A 208 -17.27 10.96 -0.73
C PHE A 208 -16.58 9.74 -1.32
N ASN A 209 -15.36 9.40 -0.86
CA ASN A 209 -14.67 8.20 -1.29
C ASN A 209 -15.22 6.97 -0.54
N PRO A 210 -16.01 6.09 -1.20
CA PRO A 210 -16.65 4.97 -0.52
C PRO A 210 -15.64 3.95 -0.01
N ILE A 211 -14.50 3.79 -0.68
CA ILE A 211 -13.44 2.87 -0.24
C ILE A 211 -12.79 3.38 1.04
N LEU A 212 -12.57 4.70 1.14
CA LEU A 212 -12.01 5.29 2.35
C LEU A 212 -12.94 5.08 3.56
N ALA A 213 -14.24 5.32 3.39
CA ALA A 213 -15.23 5.11 4.44
C ALA A 213 -15.30 3.63 4.85
N ASN A 214 -15.37 2.72 3.87
CA ASN A 214 -15.43 1.28 4.09
C ASN A 214 -14.18 0.75 4.83
N TYR A 215 -12.98 1.09 4.34
CA TYR A 215 -11.73 0.61 4.95
C TYR A 215 -11.49 1.23 6.33
N SER A 216 -11.95 2.47 6.59
CA SER A 216 -11.83 3.07 7.92
C SER A 216 -12.52 2.25 9.01
N VAL A 217 -13.58 1.52 8.66
CA VAL A 217 -14.34 0.63 9.56
C VAL A 217 -14.10 -0.86 9.26
N THR A 218 -13.03 -1.19 8.57
CA THR A 218 -12.56 -2.56 8.36
C THR A 218 -11.45 -2.88 9.36
N MET A 219 -11.53 -3.99 10.05
CA MET A 219 -10.54 -4.41 11.05
C MET A 219 -9.27 -4.91 10.37
N TRP A 220 -8.42 -3.98 9.94
CA TRP A 220 -7.18 -4.26 9.24
C TRP A 220 -6.03 -3.35 9.65
N LYS A 221 -4.88 -3.96 9.87
CA LYS A 221 -3.59 -3.31 10.16
C LYS A 221 -3.19 -2.26 9.12
N ASP A 222 -3.58 -2.49 7.86
CA ASP A 222 -3.27 -1.65 6.71
C ASP A 222 -3.88 -0.26 6.80
N VAL A 223 -4.98 -0.10 7.50
CA VAL A 223 -5.64 1.20 7.72
C VAL A 223 -4.76 2.12 8.54
N LEU A 224 -4.32 1.66 9.72
CA LEU A 224 -3.43 2.43 10.60
C LEU A 224 -2.06 2.66 9.96
N PHE A 225 -1.52 1.64 9.27
CA PHE A 225 -0.28 1.76 8.51
C PHE A 225 -0.38 2.86 7.45
N SER A 226 -1.45 2.88 6.67
CA SER A 226 -1.69 3.87 5.61
C SER A 226 -1.86 5.28 6.15
N CYS A 227 -2.53 5.44 7.30
CA CYS A 227 -2.61 6.71 8.02
C CYS A 227 -1.23 7.20 8.46
N CYS A 228 -0.39 6.33 9.02
CA CYS A 228 0.98 6.66 9.41
C CYS A 228 1.86 7.02 8.20
N ALA A 229 1.71 6.30 7.08
CA ALA A 229 2.42 6.60 5.83
C ALA A 229 2.03 7.98 5.30
N LEU A 230 0.73 8.29 5.24
CA LEU A 230 0.25 9.61 4.85
C LEU A 230 0.75 10.71 5.77
N PHE A 231 0.70 10.49 7.09
CA PHE A 231 1.25 11.43 8.07
C PHE A 231 2.74 11.72 7.79
N LEU A 232 3.54 10.67 7.56
CA LEU A 232 4.96 10.81 7.23
C LEU A 232 5.17 11.59 5.93
N ILE A 233 4.42 11.27 4.86
CA ILE A 233 4.46 11.94 3.56
C ILE A 233 4.21 13.44 3.70
N VAL A 234 3.12 13.83 4.37
CA VAL A 234 2.74 15.24 4.56
C VAL A 234 3.73 15.95 5.48
N ARG A 235 4.27 15.25 6.46
CA ARG A 235 5.30 15.80 7.37
C ARG A 235 6.63 16.05 6.66
N LEU A 236 7.07 15.11 5.80
CA LEU A 236 8.23 15.29 4.94
C LEU A 236 8.03 16.45 3.96
N TYR A 237 6.85 16.58 3.37
CA TYR A 237 6.52 17.71 2.50
C TYR A 237 6.64 19.05 3.25
N SER A 238 6.04 19.17 4.43
CA SER A 238 6.14 20.39 5.26
C SER A 238 7.59 20.74 5.62
N LEU A 239 8.40 19.70 5.90
CA LEU A 239 9.82 19.88 6.22
C LEU A 239 10.62 20.35 5.00
N LEU A 240 10.51 19.61 3.88
CA LEU A 240 11.41 19.75 2.74
C LEU A 240 11.07 20.94 1.84
N PHE A 241 9.79 21.30 1.73
CA PHE A 241 9.33 22.38 0.86
C PHE A 241 9.03 23.68 1.61
N HIS A 242 8.71 23.59 2.92
CA HIS A 242 8.32 24.76 3.72
C HIS A 242 9.20 25.00 4.94
N GLY A 243 10.23 24.17 5.18
CA GLY A 243 11.23 24.37 6.21
C GLY A 243 10.73 24.18 7.64
N GLU A 244 9.63 23.45 7.85
CA GLU A 244 9.04 23.22 9.17
C GLU A 244 9.84 22.20 10.00
N LYS A 245 10.89 22.67 10.69
CA LYS A 245 11.83 21.80 11.45
C LYS A 245 11.38 21.47 12.88
N LYS A 246 10.29 22.10 13.38
CA LYS A 246 9.84 21.92 14.77
C LYS A 246 9.52 20.44 15.05
N HIS A 247 10.11 19.90 16.10
CA HIS A 247 9.95 18.52 16.58
C HIS A 247 10.19 17.40 15.53
N ILE A 248 10.95 17.69 14.47
CA ILE A 248 11.11 16.74 13.33
C ILE A 248 11.70 15.40 13.78
N GLY A 249 12.71 15.35 14.63
CA GLY A 249 13.32 14.08 15.10
C GLY A 249 12.29 13.21 15.81
N ARG A 250 11.51 13.78 16.74
CA ARG A 250 10.47 13.05 17.47
C ARG A 250 9.34 12.57 16.54
N THR A 251 8.87 13.43 15.63
CA THR A 251 7.78 13.05 14.71
C THR A 251 8.21 11.99 13.71
N LEU A 252 9.45 12.06 13.19
CA LEU A 252 10.00 11.00 12.33
C LEU A 252 10.15 9.69 13.12
N LEU A 253 10.70 9.74 14.34
CA LEU A 253 10.88 8.53 15.16
C LEU A 253 9.54 7.83 15.41
N VAL A 254 8.53 8.56 15.87
CA VAL A 254 7.21 7.98 16.16
C VAL A 254 6.57 7.41 14.90
N ALA A 255 6.56 8.16 13.79
CA ALA A 255 5.98 7.67 12.54
C ALA A 255 6.71 6.43 12.00
N CYS A 256 8.06 6.42 12.07
CA CYS A 256 8.86 5.28 11.61
C CYS A 256 8.67 4.05 12.50
N LEU A 257 8.58 4.20 13.83
CA LEU A 257 8.29 3.08 14.74
C LEU A 257 6.90 2.49 14.46
N LEU A 258 5.86 3.34 14.34
CA LEU A 258 4.52 2.87 14.02
C LEU A 258 4.47 2.15 12.66
N LEU A 259 5.08 2.70 11.61
CA LEU A 259 5.17 2.04 10.31
C LEU A 259 5.90 0.68 10.39
N THR A 260 6.99 0.62 11.16
CA THR A 260 7.79 -0.61 11.32
C THR A 260 6.99 -1.74 11.96
N PHE A 261 6.14 -1.42 12.97
CA PHE A 261 5.45 -2.45 13.76
C PHE A 261 3.99 -2.69 13.35
N LEU A 262 3.40 -1.84 12.50
CA LEU A 262 2.04 -2.06 11.99
C LEU A 262 1.99 -3.03 10.80
N ARG A 263 3.11 -3.24 10.07
CA ARG A 263 3.19 -4.22 8.98
C ARG A 263 4.54 -4.92 8.96
N SER A 264 4.54 -6.18 8.55
CA SER A 264 5.77 -6.99 8.46
C SER A 264 6.81 -6.40 7.51
N ASN A 265 6.37 -5.78 6.39
CA ASN A 265 7.24 -5.07 5.45
C ASN A 265 7.51 -3.60 5.82
N GLY A 266 6.92 -3.10 6.90
CA GLY A 266 7.04 -1.70 7.34
C GLY A 266 8.49 -1.27 7.61
N PHE A 267 9.32 -2.17 8.13
CA PHE A 267 10.74 -1.93 8.35
C PHE A 267 11.48 -1.59 7.04
N MET A 268 11.16 -2.30 5.94
CA MET A 268 11.75 -2.05 4.62
C MET A 268 11.31 -0.69 4.07
N VAL A 269 10.02 -0.34 4.22
CA VAL A 269 9.46 0.95 3.80
C VAL A 269 10.14 2.11 4.53
N VAL A 270 10.32 1.98 5.84
CA VAL A 270 11.03 2.98 6.68
C VAL A 270 12.50 3.07 6.29
N GLY A 271 13.19 1.93 6.16
CA GLY A 271 14.59 1.86 5.79
C GLY A 271 14.87 2.58 4.46
N ALA A 272 14.10 2.26 3.42
CA ALA A 272 14.21 2.91 2.12
C ALA A 272 13.94 4.43 2.20
N THR A 273 12.91 4.83 2.94
CA THR A 273 12.55 6.25 3.10
C THR A 273 13.66 7.04 3.82
N LEU A 274 14.18 6.50 4.92
CA LEU A 274 15.26 7.14 5.69
C LEU A 274 16.56 7.17 4.90
N LEU A 275 16.88 6.12 4.14
CA LEU A 275 18.07 6.08 3.29
C LEU A 275 18.03 7.18 2.21
N VAL A 276 16.92 7.30 1.49
CA VAL A 276 16.77 8.33 0.45
C VAL A 276 16.79 9.73 1.05
N LEU A 277 16.15 9.93 2.21
CA LEU A 277 16.21 11.21 2.95
C LEU A 277 17.64 11.54 3.39
N PHE A 278 18.39 10.57 3.89
CA PHE A 278 19.79 10.71 4.31
C PHE A 278 20.71 11.14 3.17
N VAL A 279 20.51 10.55 1.98
CA VAL A 279 21.30 10.87 0.78
C VAL A 279 20.97 12.27 0.26
N ILE A 280 19.68 12.62 0.18
CA ILE A 280 19.22 13.84 -0.51
C ILE A 280 19.34 15.09 0.37
N GLU A 281 19.21 14.99 1.70
CA GLU A 281 19.25 16.14 2.62
C GLU A 281 20.41 16.06 3.61
N PRO A 282 21.62 16.53 3.23
CA PRO A 282 22.83 16.48 4.07
C PRO A 282 22.65 17.10 5.46
N ASP A 283 21.88 18.19 5.55
CA ASP A 283 21.61 18.91 6.79
C ASP A 283 20.82 18.10 7.83
N LEU A 284 20.17 17.02 7.40
CA LEU A 284 19.37 16.16 8.24
C LEU A 284 20.05 14.85 8.61
N ARG A 285 21.21 14.52 8.03
CA ARG A 285 21.89 13.22 8.16
C ARG A 285 22.03 12.75 9.61
N LYS A 286 22.51 13.61 10.52
CA LYS A 286 22.67 13.24 11.94
C LYS A 286 21.33 12.83 12.59
N LYS A 287 20.25 13.56 12.30
CA LYS A 287 18.91 13.26 12.84
C LYS A 287 18.34 11.98 12.20
N VAL A 288 18.47 11.84 10.90
CA VAL A 288 18.00 10.66 10.15
C VAL A 288 18.74 9.41 10.60
N ALA A 289 20.08 9.49 10.76
CA ALA A 289 20.87 8.38 11.27
C ALA A 289 20.47 7.99 12.69
N ALA A 290 20.25 8.98 13.59
CA ALA A 290 19.80 8.71 14.95
C ALA A 290 18.41 8.05 14.98
N VAL A 291 17.46 8.53 14.15
CA VAL A 291 16.14 7.90 14.00
C VAL A 291 16.27 6.49 13.44
N GLY A 292 17.06 6.30 12.39
CA GLY A 292 17.29 4.99 11.78
C GLY A 292 17.90 3.98 12.76
N ALA A 293 18.93 4.40 13.52
CA ALA A 293 19.52 3.57 14.56
C ALA A 293 18.52 3.20 15.65
N ALA A 294 17.71 4.16 16.14
CA ALA A 294 16.70 3.91 17.16
C ALA A 294 15.61 2.94 16.65
N VAL A 295 15.14 3.09 15.41
CA VAL A 295 14.16 2.18 14.79
C VAL A 295 14.77 0.79 14.62
N PHE A 296 16.01 0.69 14.15
CA PHE A 296 16.72 -0.58 13.97
C PHE A 296 16.92 -1.31 15.32
N CYS A 297 17.38 -0.59 16.35
CA CYS A 297 17.51 -1.17 17.69
C CYS A 297 16.14 -1.64 18.23
N ALA A 298 15.09 -0.82 18.10
CA ALA A 298 13.76 -1.21 18.52
C ALA A 298 13.27 -2.45 17.76
N PHE A 299 13.52 -2.53 16.45
CA PHE A 299 13.16 -3.69 15.64
C PHE A 299 13.88 -4.96 16.14
N LEU A 300 15.20 -4.88 16.38
CA LEU A 300 15.96 -6.03 16.89
C LEU A 300 15.48 -6.48 18.28
N VAL A 301 15.21 -5.52 19.18
CA VAL A 301 14.71 -5.82 20.53
C VAL A 301 13.34 -6.47 20.48
N VAL A 302 12.43 -5.95 19.67
CA VAL A 302 11.06 -6.50 19.56
C VAL A 302 11.08 -7.86 18.90
N GLN A 303 11.66 -7.98 17.69
CA GLN A 303 11.63 -9.23 16.90
C GLN A 303 12.52 -10.34 17.48
N GLY A 304 13.47 -10.00 18.35
CA GLY A 304 14.33 -10.95 19.04
C GLY A 304 13.85 -11.24 20.46
N PRO A 305 14.51 -10.63 21.48
CA PRO A 305 14.29 -11.03 22.87
C PRO A 305 12.86 -10.79 23.36
N LEU A 306 12.20 -9.70 22.95
CA LEU A 306 10.87 -9.38 23.49
C LEU A 306 9.82 -10.41 23.09
N LEU A 307 9.70 -10.73 21.81
CA LEU A 307 8.75 -11.74 21.33
C LEU A 307 9.09 -13.14 21.87
N SER A 308 10.37 -13.47 22.00
CA SER A 308 10.81 -14.74 22.58
C SER A 308 10.42 -14.86 24.06
N ILE A 309 10.63 -13.81 24.88
CA ILE A 309 10.23 -13.78 26.30
C ILE A 309 8.71 -13.88 26.44
N MET A 310 7.96 -13.28 25.53
CA MET A 310 6.49 -13.34 25.52
C MET A 310 5.93 -14.67 24.99
N GLY A 311 6.79 -15.60 24.55
CA GLY A 311 6.35 -16.88 23.96
C GLY A 311 5.64 -16.73 22.61
N VAL A 312 5.87 -15.61 21.90
CA VAL A 312 5.25 -15.35 20.60
C VAL A 312 5.92 -16.18 19.53
N GLN A 313 5.16 -17.01 18.85
CA GLN A 313 5.63 -17.80 17.71
C GLN A 313 5.96 -16.91 16.54
N LYS A 314 7.01 -17.25 15.79
CA LYS A 314 7.36 -16.55 14.55
C LYS A 314 6.39 -16.92 13.45
N GLY A 315 6.13 -15.98 12.52
CA GLY A 315 5.44 -16.31 11.28
C GLY A 315 6.28 -17.29 10.44
N HIS A 316 5.61 -18.19 9.72
CA HIS A 316 6.25 -19.19 8.87
C HIS A 316 7.05 -18.55 7.73
N PHE A 317 8.17 -19.16 7.37
CA PHE A 317 9.02 -18.70 6.25
C PHE A 317 8.26 -18.72 4.92
N SER A 318 7.34 -19.67 4.75
CA SER A 318 6.45 -19.76 3.58
C SER A 318 5.71 -18.47 3.26
N GLU A 319 5.40 -17.63 4.28
CA GLU A 319 4.77 -16.31 4.09
C GLU A 319 5.71 -15.26 3.44
N SER A 320 7.02 -15.46 3.59
CA SER A 320 8.02 -14.54 3.04
C SER A 320 8.46 -14.90 1.62
N VAL A 321 8.17 -16.12 1.16
CA VAL A 321 8.65 -16.66 -0.12
C VAL A 321 7.51 -17.02 -1.09
N GLY A 322 6.39 -16.30 -1.01
CA GLY A 322 5.22 -16.55 -1.88
C GLY A 322 5.59 -16.60 -3.35
N ILE A 323 6.29 -15.58 -3.88
CA ILE A 323 6.71 -15.54 -5.30
C ILE A 323 7.66 -16.69 -5.67
N PRO A 324 8.77 -16.98 -4.94
CA PRO A 324 9.57 -18.17 -5.18
C PRO A 324 8.77 -19.46 -5.19
N LEU A 325 7.85 -19.64 -4.24
CA LEU A 325 7.00 -20.82 -4.15
C LEU A 325 6.08 -20.96 -5.37
N GLN A 326 5.45 -19.84 -5.79
CA GLN A 326 4.63 -19.79 -7.00
C GLN A 326 5.42 -20.14 -8.27
N GLN A 327 6.67 -19.70 -8.37
CA GLN A 327 7.52 -19.98 -9.52
C GLN A 327 7.91 -21.45 -9.61
N ILE A 328 8.23 -22.08 -8.46
CA ILE A 328 8.45 -23.54 -8.39
C ILE A 328 7.16 -24.27 -8.76
N ALA A 329 6.03 -23.92 -8.16
CA ALA A 329 4.75 -24.58 -8.41
C ALA A 329 4.29 -24.42 -9.87
N ALA A 330 4.48 -23.24 -10.46
CA ALA A 330 4.23 -23.05 -11.88
C ALA A 330 5.10 -23.95 -12.78
N THR A 331 6.36 -24.19 -12.37
CA THR A 331 7.27 -25.08 -13.08
C THR A 331 6.79 -26.52 -13.02
N VAL A 332 6.39 -26.99 -11.84
CA VAL A 332 5.78 -28.31 -11.62
C VAL A 332 4.49 -28.46 -12.43
N HIS A 333 3.60 -27.47 -12.35
CA HIS A 333 2.30 -27.50 -13.03
C HIS A 333 2.42 -27.54 -14.56
N LYS A 334 3.39 -26.80 -15.13
CA LYS A 334 3.59 -26.68 -16.57
C LYS A 334 4.55 -27.74 -17.15
N GLY A 335 5.07 -28.66 -16.33
CA GLY A 335 6.03 -29.67 -16.77
C GLY A 335 7.35 -29.04 -17.25
N GLY A 336 7.83 -27.99 -16.53
CA GLY A 336 9.12 -27.39 -16.79
C GLY A 336 10.29 -28.33 -16.43
N HIS A 337 11.52 -27.85 -16.66
CA HIS A 337 12.71 -28.64 -16.40
C HIS A 337 13.02 -28.68 -14.90
N ILE A 338 13.02 -29.88 -14.33
CA ILE A 338 13.32 -30.18 -12.92
C ILE A 338 14.27 -31.38 -12.93
N ASN A 339 15.45 -31.28 -12.28
CA ASN A 339 16.36 -32.41 -12.12
C ASN A 339 16.00 -33.25 -10.88
N GLU A 340 16.63 -34.44 -10.74
CA GLU A 340 16.33 -35.39 -9.66
C GLU A 340 16.51 -34.79 -8.24
N GLU A 341 17.56 -34.02 -8.01
CA GLU A 341 17.82 -33.37 -6.72
C GLU A 341 16.75 -32.31 -6.37
N GLN A 342 16.35 -31.50 -7.36
CA GLN A 342 15.28 -30.52 -7.22
C GLN A 342 13.93 -31.20 -6.96
N GLU A 343 13.64 -32.29 -7.66
CA GLU A 343 12.41 -33.07 -7.49
C GLU A 343 12.35 -33.68 -6.10
N GLU A 344 13.44 -34.28 -5.60
CA GLU A 344 13.53 -34.84 -4.26
C GLU A 344 13.24 -33.75 -3.19
N PHE A 345 13.89 -32.59 -3.32
CA PHE A 345 13.66 -31.47 -2.39
C PHE A 345 12.22 -30.98 -2.42
N ILE A 346 11.65 -30.76 -3.62
CA ILE A 346 10.26 -30.28 -3.77
C ILE A 346 9.27 -31.26 -3.18
N ASN A 347 9.45 -32.58 -3.43
CA ASN A 347 8.59 -33.62 -2.89
C ASN A 347 8.60 -33.69 -1.34
N ARG A 348 9.67 -33.23 -0.70
CA ARG A 348 9.75 -33.12 0.76
C ARG A 348 8.99 -31.91 1.30
N VAL A 349 8.94 -30.80 0.54
CA VAL A 349 8.14 -29.62 0.90
C VAL A 349 6.65 -29.87 0.68
N LEU A 350 6.30 -30.37 -0.50
CA LEU A 350 4.96 -30.77 -0.90
C LEU A 350 5.07 -31.79 -2.05
N PRO A 351 4.38 -32.94 -1.99
CA PRO A 351 4.36 -33.87 -3.10
C PRO A 351 4.03 -33.20 -4.42
N MET A 352 4.80 -33.52 -5.49
CA MET A 352 4.69 -32.88 -6.80
C MET A 352 3.29 -32.92 -7.40
N GLU A 353 2.55 -34.01 -7.18
CA GLU A 353 1.16 -34.16 -7.61
C GLU A 353 0.26 -33.15 -6.88
N ALA A 354 0.34 -33.08 -5.56
CA ALA A 354 -0.40 -32.13 -4.74
C ALA A 354 -0.05 -30.68 -5.11
N MET A 355 1.23 -30.36 -5.36
CA MET A 355 1.67 -29.05 -5.80
C MET A 355 1.09 -28.67 -7.18
N ARG A 356 1.05 -29.64 -8.12
CA ARG A 356 0.46 -29.46 -9.46
C ARG A 356 -1.02 -29.14 -9.38
N ASP A 357 -1.75 -29.86 -8.56
CA ASP A 357 -3.21 -29.76 -8.43
C ASP A 357 -3.64 -28.51 -7.66
N SER A 358 -2.82 -28.10 -6.68
CA SER A 358 -3.06 -26.91 -5.84
C SER A 358 -2.58 -25.59 -6.51
N TYR A 359 -1.91 -25.66 -7.65
CA TYR A 359 -1.38 -24.45 -8.29
C TYR A 359 -2.49 -23.47 -8.69
N ASN A 360 -2.43 -22.27 -8.11
CA ASN A 360 -3.28 -21.14 -8.49
C ASN A 360 -2.39 -19.96 -8.88
N PRO A 361 -2.44 -19.46 -10.14
CA PRO A 361 -1.56 -18.40 -10.61
C PRO A 361 -1.73 -17.06 -9.87
N GLN A 362 -2.79 -16.89 -9.09
CA GLN A 362 -3.13 -15.64 -8.41
C GLN A 362 -2.66 -15.57 -6.96
N THR A 363 -2.34 -16.70 -6.34
CA THR A 363 -1.95 -16.76 -4.92
C THR A 363 -1.27 -18.09 -4.59
N PRO A 364 -0.21 -18.11 -3.78
CA PRO A 364 0.41 -19.33 -3.28
C PRO A 364 -0.41 -20.03 -2.17
N ASN A 365 -1.50 -19.44 -1.71
CA ASN A 365 -2.25 -19.92 -0.56
C ASN A 365 -2.71 -21.39 -0.66
N PRO A 366 -3.27 -21.88 -1.80
CA PRO A 366 -3.66 -23.27 -1.88
C PRO A 366 -2.49 -24.27 -1.71
N ILE A 367 -1.26 -23.85 -2.04
CA ILE A 367 -0.04 -24.64 -1.84
C ILE A 367 0.38 -24.59 -0.37
N LYS A 368 0.54 -23.38 0.19
CA LYS A 368 0.98 -23.17 1.58
C LYS A 368 0.04 -23.81 2.61
N PHE A 369 -1.25 -23.84 2.30
CA PHE A 369 -2.29 -24.33 3.18
C PHE A 369 -2.75 -25.76 2.84
N HIS A 370 -2.01 -26.44 1.97
CA HIS A 370 -2.28 -27.85 1.70
C HIS A 370 -1.92 -28.71 2.92
N GLU A 371 -2.75 -29.69 3.24
CA GLU A 371 -2.56 -30.55 4.44
C GLU A 371 -1.22 -31.29 4.47
N SER A 372 -0.66 -31.60 3.28
CA SER A 372 0.64 -32.26 3.12
C SER A 372 1.82 -31.30 3.00
N PHE A 373 1.62 -29.98 3.18
CA PHE A 373 2.71 -29.02 3.11
C PHE A 373 3.55 -29.05 4.38
N ASP A 374 4.85 -29.31 4.24
CA ASP A 374 5.78 -29.40 5.38
C ASP A 374 6.45 -28.06 5.66
N ASP A 375 5.75 -27.22 6.43
CA ASP A 375 6.29 -25.93 6.89
C ASP A 375 7.53 -26.09 7.78
N ALA A 376 7.60 -27.16 8.59
CA ALA A 376 8.73 -27.39 9.49
C ALA A 376 9.99 -27.72 8.69
N PHE A 377 9.87 -28.60 7.71
CA PHE A 377 10.98 -28.90 6.79
C PHE A 377 11.44 -27.65 6.04
N LEU A 378 10.51 -26.86 5.51
CA LEU A 378 10.83 -25.61 4.81
C LEU A 378 11.54 -24.60 5.73
N GLU A 379 11.11 -24.51 7.00
CA GLU A 379 11.70 -23.61 8.01
C GLU A 379 13.15 -24.02 8.34
N GLU A 380 13.46 -25.31 8.38
CA GLU A 380 14.81 -25.82 8.62
C GLU A 380 15.73 -25.71 7.41
N HIS A 381 15.18 -25.78 6.17
CA HIS A 381 15.93 -25.84 4.91
C HIS A 381 15.80 -24.57 4.05
N LYS A 382 15.64 -23.39 4.67
CA LYS A 382 15.44 -22.09 3.97
C LYS A 382 16.47 -21.80 2.89
N ILE A 383 17.73 -22.04 3.17
CA ILE A 383 18.82 -21.78 2.23
C ILE A 383 18.73 -22.75 1.05
N GLU A 384 18.49 -24.00 1.31
CA GLU A 384 18.34 -25.05 0.29
C GLU A 384 17.15 -24.75 -0.62
N PHE A 385 16.01 -24.32 -0.05
CA PHE A 385 14.86 -23.84 -0.82
C PHE A 385 15.23 -22.69 -1.77
N LEU A 386 15.94 -21.66 -1.27
CA LEU A 386 16.37 -20.53 -2.10
C LEU A 386 17.37 -20.95 -3.18
N VAL A 387 18.26 -21.89 -2.89
CA VAL A 387 19.21 -22.45 -3.86
C VAL A 387 18.48 -23.26 -4.92
N THR A 388 17.55 -24.13 -4.53
CA THR A 388 16.70 -24.91 -5.44
C THR A 388 15.92 -23.98 -6.37
N TRP A 389 15.21 -23.00 -5.81
CA TRP A 389 14.50 -21.99 -6.58
C TRP A 389 15.40 -21.25 -7.59
N ALA A 390 16.57 -20.78 -7.14
CA ALA A 390 17.49 -20.04 -8.00
C ALA A 390 18.13 -20.93 -9.09
N SER A 391 18.42 -22.18 -8.79
CA SER A 391 19.00 -23.14 -9.75
C SER A 391 18.02 -23.55 -10.87
N MET A 392 16.72 -23.53 -10.60
CA MET A 392 15.68 -23.81 -11.58
C MET A 392 15.45 -22.65 -12.55
N LEU A 393 15.78 -21.40 -12.16
CA LEU A 393 15.50 -20.18 -12.94
C LEU A 393 16.04 -20.20 -14.38
N PRO A 394 17.33 -20.56 -14.63
CA PRO A 394 17.88 -20.49 -16.00
C PRO A 394 17.15 -21.36 -17.01
N SER A 395 16.72 -22.56 -16.62
CA SER A 395 16.01 -23.51 -17.48
C SER A 395 14.51 -23.22 -17.62
N ASN A 396 13.95 -22.40 -16.68
CA ASN A 396 12.51 -22.15 -16.60
C ASN A 396 12.15 -20.65 -16.64
N LEU A 397 13.02 -19.80 -17.18
CA LEU A 397 12.88 -18.34 -17.14
C LEU A 397 11.50 -17.85 -17.61
N GLY A 398 10.98 -18.42 -18.71
CA GLY A 398 9.66 -18.04 -19.23
C GLY A 398 8.50 -18.37 -18.28
N ILE A 399 8.58 -19.51 -17.58
CA ILE A 399 7.59 -19.93 -16.57
C ILE A 399 7.67 -19.03 -15.35
N TYR A 400 8.88 -18.73 -14.87
CA TYR A 400 9.13 -17.85 -13.72
C TYR A 400 8.62 -16.43 -13.93
N VAL A 401 8.93 -15.85 -15.12
CA VAL A 401 8.43 -14.53 -15.48
C VAL A 401 6.91 -14.51 -15.57
N LYS A 402 6.31 -15.53 -16.17
CA LYS A 402 4.84 -15.62 -16.26
C LYS A 402 4.18 -15.77 -14.90
N ALA A 403 4.72 -16.61 -14.01
CA ALA A 403 4.21 -16.77 -12.65
C ALA A 403 4.29 -15.45 -11.86
N TRP A 404 5.42 -14.73 -11.97
CA TRP A 404 5.57 -13.40 -11.36
C TRP A 404 4.55 -12.39 -11.92
N ILE A 405 4.32 -12.37 -13.23
CA ILE A 405 3.30 -11.53 -13.85
C ILE A 405 1.92 -11.86 -13.28
N ASP A 406 1.56 -13.13 -13.26
CA ASP A 406 0.23 -13.59 -12.84
C ASP A 406 -0.06 -13.21 -11.37
N GLU A 407 0.92 -13.31 -10.49
CA GLU A 407 0.78 -13.01 -9.07
C GLU A 407 0.84 -11.50 -8.76
N THR A 408 1.61 -10.72 -9.52
CA THR A 408 1.82 -9.30 -9.22
C THR A 408 1.00 -8.33 -10.07
N GLN A 409 0.43 -8.78 -11.19
CA GLN A 409 -0.27 -7.90 -12.15
C GLN A 409 -1.38 -7.05 -11.53
N GLY A 410 -2.02 -7.52 -10.47
CA GLY A 410 -3.05 -6.77 -9.77
C GLY A 410 -2.60 -5.41 -9.23
N TYR A 411 -1.28 -5.22 -9.04
CA TYR A 411 -0.70 -3.98 -8.53
C TYR A 411 -0.19 -3.03 -9.62
N TRP A 412 -0.03 -3.49 -10.86
CA TRP A 412 0.55 -2.66 -11.92
C TRP A 412 -0.22 -2.71 -13.25
N ASN A 413 -1.11 -3.67 -13.45
CA ASN A 413 -1.99 -3.72 -14.63
C ASN A 413 -3.26 -2.91 -14.36
N PRO A 414 -3.50 -1.79 -15.08
CA PRO A 414 -4.72 -0.98 -14.88
C PRO A 414 -6.02 -1.73 -15.21
N GLY A 415 -5.95 -2.77 -16.03
CA GLY A 415 -7.11 -3.58 -16.42
C GLY A 415 -7.48 -4.69 -15.45
N TYR A 416 -6.65 -4.95 -14.42
CA TYR A 416 -6.89 -6.04 -13.49
C TYR A 416 -7.82 -5.58 -12.35
N PRO A 417 -8.96 -6.27 -12.09
CA PRO A 417 -9.86 -5.90 -11.01
C PRO A 417 -9.20 -6.16 -9.64
N SER A 418 -9.35 -5.23 -8.73
CA SER A 418 -8.88 -5.41 -7.35
C SER A 418 -9.94 -6.08 -6.50
N TRP A 419 -9.47 -6.89 -5.55
CA TRP A 419 -10.32 -7.42 -4.50
C TRP A 419 -10.46 -6.38 -3.38
N LEU A 420 -11.72 -6.16 -2.96
CA LEU A 420 -12.10 -5.21 -1.91
C LEU A 420 -12.88 -5.96 -0.83
N VAL A 421 -12.60 -5.69 0.44
CA VAL A 421 -13.49 -6.14 1.52
C VAL A 421 -14.77 -5.32 1.48
N THR A 422 -15.86 -5.96 1.11
CA THR A 422 -17.19 -5.34 1.05
C THR A 422 -18.19 -6.01 1.97
N ASN A 423 -17.86 -7.20 2.49
CA ASN A 423 -18.70 -7.97 3.40
C ASN A 423 -17.89 -8.40 4.62
N SER A 424 -18.54 -8.57 5.74
CA SER A 424 -17.94 -9.17 6.93
C SER A 424 -17.98 -10.70 6.81
N THR A 425 -16.82 -11.33 7.05
CA THR A 425 -16.69 -12.79 7.09
C THR A 425 -16.46 -13.28 8.53
N LEU A 426 -17.19 -12.72 9.49
CA LEU A 426 -17.13 -13.24 10.86
C LEU A 426 -17.67 -14.66 10.88
N TYR A 427 -16.85 -15.60 11.38
CA TYR A 427 -17.28 -16.98 11.57
C TYR A 427 -18.42 -17.06 12.59
N GLU A 428 -19.38 -17.99 12.36
CA GLU A 428 -20.60 -18.17 13.15
C GLU A 428 -20.37 -18.58 14.64
N GLN A 429 -19.12 -18.76 15.06
CA GLN A 429 -18.77 -19.31 16.38
C GLN A 429 -18.85 -18.30 17.54
N ALA A 430 -19.02 -17.01 17.29
CA ALA A 430 -19.20 -16.02 18.33
C ALA A 430 -20.67 -15.58 18.39
N PRO A 431 -21.27 -15.51 19.59
CA PRO A 431 -22.62 -14.97 19.75
C PRO A 431 -22.63 -13.50 19.28
N ARG A 432 -23.47 -13.19 18.30
CA ARG A 432 -23.62 -11.86 17.73
C ARG A 432 -24.79 -11.14 18.35
N ASP A 433 -24.53 -10.01 18.98
CA ASP A 433 -25.55 -9.09 19.46
C ASP A 433 -25.84 -8.06 18.36
N TYR A 434 -26.89 -8.29 17.58
CA TYR A 434 -27.34 -7.29 16.61
C TYR A 434 -27.97 -6.11 17.33
N LEU A 435 -27.48 -4.90 17.10
CA LEU A 435 -28.10 -3.66 17.59
C LEU A 435 -29.38 -3.28 16.84
N GLY A 436 -29.86 -4.12 15.92
CA GLY A 436 -31.19 -4.02 15.31
C GLY A 436 -31.44 -2.83 14.39
N PHE A 437 -30.40 -2.26 13.78
CA PHE A 437 -30.57 -1.20 12.78
C PHE A 437 -30.71 -1.83 11.39
N ASP A 438 -31.91 -1.74 10.80
CA ASP A 438 -32.22 -2.18 9.43
C ASP A 438 -31.63 -1.25 8.33
N TRP A 439 -30.90 -0.25 8.71
CA TRP A 439 -30.36 0.73 7.76
C TRP A 439 -28.94 0.35 7.33
N ASP A 440 -28.75 0.01 6.06
CA ASP A 440 -27.48 -0.43 5.48
C ASP A 440 -26.90 0.58 4.46
N PRO A 441 -26.15 1.62 4.89
CA PRO A 441 -25.38 2.45 3.98
C PRO A 441 -24.13 1.75 3.42
N GLY A 442 -23.68 0.64 4.00
CA GLY A 442 -22.68 -0.23 3.38
C GLY A 442 -23.18 -0.80 2.07
N PHE A 443 -24.46 -1.14 2.00
CA PHE A 443 -25.12 -1.52 0.76
C PHE A 443 -25.11 -0.38 -0.28
N LEU A 444 -25.26 0.89 0.12
CA LEU A 444 -25.12 2.04 -0.76
C LEU A 444 -23.66 2.21 -1.23
N ALA A 445 -22.68 2.05 -0.34
CA ALA A 445 -21.28 2.09 -0.71
C ALA A 445 -20.90 0.94 -1.66
N GLN A 446 -21.38 -0.27 -1.42
CA GLN A 446 -21.22 -1.42 -2.32
C GLN A 446 -21.85 -1.17 -3.70
N LYS A 447 -23.08 -0.64 -3.74
CA LYS A 447 -23.75 -0.27 -5.00
C LYS A 447 -23.00 0.82 -5.75
N LEU A 448 -22.48 1.84 -5.06
CA LEU A 448 -21.68 2.89 -5.68
C LEU A 448 -20.38 2.35 -6.23
N ILE A 449 -19.69 1.47 -5.51
CA ILE A 449 -18.45 0.81 -5.98
C ILE A 449 -18.77 -0.08 -7.20
N ALA A 450 -19.84 -0.85 -7.17
CA ALA A 450 -20.26 -1.71 -8.28
C ALA A 450 -20.74 -0.94 -9.51
N ALA A 451 -21.30 0.26 -9.31
CA ALA A 451 -21.79 1.14 -10.38
C ALA A 451 -20.70 1.99 -11.03
N LEU A 452 -19.46 2.02 -10.49
CA LEU A 452 -18.37 2.74 -11.12
C LEU A 452 -18.04 2.10 -12.48
N PRO A 453 -17.99 2.88 -13.58
CA PRO A 453 -17.84 2.36 -14.94
C PRO A 453 -16.44 1.79 -15.24
N VAL A 454 -15.50 1.98 -14.33
CA VAL A 454 -14.15 1.42 -14.41
C VAL A 454 -14.00 0.48 -13.22
N PRO A 455 -13.61 -0.79 -13.42
CA PRO A 455 -13.28 -1.66 -12.30
C PRO A 455 -12.23 -0.95 -11.46
N PHE A 456 -12.51 -0.80 -10.17
CA PHE A 456 -11.58 -0.13 -9.26
C PHE A 456 -10.33 -1.00 -9.20
N SER A 457 -9.26 -0.49 -9.82
CA SER A 457 -8.03 -1.24 -10.01
C SER A 457 -6.91 -0.59 -9.21
N SER A 458 -6.21 -1.39 -8.42
CA SER A 458 -4.98 -0.99 -7.74
C SER A 458 -3.97 -0.45 -8.75
N GLY A 459 -3.83 -1.12 -9.90
CA GLY A 459 -2.97 -0.67 -10.98
C GLY A 459 -3.36 0.72 -11.50
N THR A 460 -4.64 0.98 -11.74
CA THR A 460 -5.12 2.31 -12.16
C THR A 460 -4.76 3.39 -11.13
N LEU A 461 -4.97 3.14 -9.85
CA LEU A 461 -4.63 4.08 -8.79
C LEU A 461 -3.12 4.34 -8.73
N ILE A 462 -2.30 3.29 -8.79
CA ILE A 462 -0.84 3.40 -8.76
C ILE A 462 -0.34 4.21 -9.97
N TRP A 463 -0.83 3.93 -11.17
CA TRP A 463 -0.46 4.69 -12.36
C TRP A 463 -0.97 6.14 -12.33
N ALA A 464 -2.15 6.40 -11.75
CA ALA A 464 -2.63 7.77 -11.54
C ALA A 464 -1.67 8.55 -10.63
N VAL A 465 -1.29 7.98 -9.48
CA VAL A 465 -0.31 8.59 -8.56
C VAL A 465 1.04 8.76 -9.25
N ALA A 466 1.54 7.74 -9.94
CA ALA A 466 2.82 7.80 -10.66
C ALA A 466 2.80 8.87 -11.76
N ALA A 467 1.72 8.99 -12.53
CA ALA A 467 1.56 10.01 -13.57
C ALA A 467 1.54 11.43 -12.98
N LEU A 468 0.81 11.65 -11.88
CA LEU A 468 0.77 12.94 -11.19
C LEU A 468 2.17 13.34 -10.69
N VAL A 469 2.89 12.42 -10.06
CA VAL A 469 4.27 12.65 -9.60
C VAL A 469 5.19 12.95 -10.79
N PHE A 470 5.12 12.12 -11.83
CA PHE A 470 5.94 12.25 -13.02
C PHE A 470 5.73 13.61 -13.70
N VAL A 471 4.49 13.93 -14.06
CA VAL A 471 4.12 15.17 -14.75
C VAL A 471 4.50 16.39 -13.93
N GLY A 472 4.25 16.37 -12.63
CA GLY A 472 4.64 17.43 -11.72
C GLY A 472 6.16 17.61 -11.65
N CYS A 473 6.90 16.51 -11.51
CA CYS A 473 8.35 16.51 -11.43
C CYS A 473 9.03 17.05 -12.69
N VAL A 474 8.44 16.87 -13.87
CA VAL A 474 8.98 17.46 -15.13
C VAL A 474 9.11 18.98 -15.04
N GLY A 475 8.16 19.67 -14.37
CA GLY A 475 8.18 21.11 -14.15
C GLY A 475 9.07 21.61 -13.02
N LEU A 476 9.64 20.69 -12.19
CA LEU A 476 10.42 21.06 -11.01
C LEU A 476 11.93 21.12 -11.28
N GLU A 477 12.64 21.96 -10.50
CA GLU A 477 14.10 21.97 -10.44
C GLU A 477 14.65 20.67 -9.84
N LYS A 478 15.90 20.30 -10.16
CA LYS A 478 16.55 19.05 -9.73
C LYS A 478 16.40 18.79 -8.22
N LYS A 479 16.67 19.81 -7.37
CA LYS A 479 16.57 19.69 -5.91
C LYS A 479 15.13 19.43 -5.46
N LYS A 480 14.15 20.11 -6.06
CA LYS A 480 12.73 19.92 -5.75
C LYS A 480 12.21 18.55 -6.21
N ARG A 481 12.69 18.04 -7.37
CA ARG A 481 12.41 16.66 -7.82
C ARG A 481 12.90 15.62 -6.82
N ALA A 482 14.14 15.76 -6.36
CA ALA A 482 14.71 14.88 -5.34
C ALA A 482 13.90 14.91 -4.04
N ARG A 483 13.46 16.08 -3.59
CA ARG A 483 12.59 16.24 -2.42
C ARG A 483 11.19 15.62 -2.62
N CYS A 484 10.63 15.76 -3.83
CA CYS A 484 9.38 15.10 -4.20
C CYS A 484 9.53 13.57 -4.07
N LEU A 485 10.62 13.01 -4.61
CA LEU A 485 10.93 11.58 -4.48
C LEU A 485 11.00 11.14 -3.01
N VAL A 486 11.66 11.90 -2.14
CA VAL A 486 11.70 11.61 -0.69
C VAL A 486 10.29 11.55 -0.10
N CYS A 487 9.42 12.50 -0.45
CA CYS A 487 8.06 12.54 0.08
C CYS A 487 7.22 11.33 -0.33
N VAL A 488 7.36 10.85 -1.58
CA VAL A 488 6.59 9.71 -2.09
C VAL A 488 7.29 8.36 -1.88
N MET A 489 8.51 8.37 -1.30
CA MET A 489 9.30 7.15 -1.09
C MET A 489 8.57 6.09 -0.26
N PRO A 490 7.77 6.42 0.78
CA PRO A 490 6.96 5.42 1.48
C PRO A 490 6.04 4.63 0.55
N LEU A 491 5.43 5.27 -0.46
CA LEU A 491 4.57 4.60 -1.44
C LEU A 491 5.38 3.73 -2.41
N ILE A 492 6.52 4.26 -2.90
CA ILE A 492 7.41 3.52 -3.81
C ILE A 492 7.96 2.27 -3.12
N ALA A 493 8.44 2.41 -1.88
CA ALA A 493 8.98 1.29 -1.13
C ALA A 493 7.90 0.26 -0.81
N LEU A 494 6.69 0.69 -0.45
CA LEU A 494 5.54 -0.20 -0.25
C LEU A 494 5.26 -1.01 -1.52
N LEU A 495 5.17 -0.37 -2.68
CA LEU A 495 4.95 -1.06 -3.96
C LEU A 495 6.09 -2.02 -4.29
N ALA A 496 7.35 -1.62 -4.05
CA ALA A 496 8.51 -2.47 -4.29
C ALA A 496 8.46 -3.76 -3.46
N THR A 497 7.99 -3.71 -2.22
CA THR A 497 7.82 -4.92 -1.39
C THR A 497 6.78 -5.89 -1.95
N LEU A 498 5.73 -5.38 -2.60
CA LEU A 498 4.70 -6.22 -3.24
C LEU A 498 5.21 -6.92 -4.50
N PHE A 499 6.22 -6.36 -5.19
CA PHE A 499 6.85 -7.00 -6.34
C PHE A 499 7.81 -8.14 -5.96
N VAL A 500 8.22 -8.19 -4.70
CA VAL A 500 9.13 -9.21 -4.17
C VAL A 500 8.38 -10.30 -3.39
N ALA A 501 7.32 -9.92 -2.69
CA ALA A 501 6.59 -10.82 -1.80
C ALA A 501 5.10 -10.44 -1.76
N ALA A 502 4.41 -10.59 -2.90
CA ALA A 502 2.96 -10.44 -2.94
C ALA A 502 2.28 -11.69 -2.38
N PRO A 503 1.42 -11.60 -1.38
CA PRO A 503 0.70 -12.76 -0.85
C PRO A 503 -0.53 -13.13 -1.69
N ALA A 504 -1.09 -12.17 -2.44
CA ALA A 504 -2.23 -12.37 -3.32
C ALA A 504 -2.30 -11.27 -4.39
N VAL A 505 -2.81 -11.61 -5.57
CA VAL A 505 -2.96 -10.66 -6.67
C VAL A 505 -4.09 -9.66 -6.37
N GLY A 506 -3.79 -8.36 -6.46
CA GLY A 506 -4.80 -7.31 -6.51
C GLY A 506 -5.57 -7.04 -5.21
N ASP A 507 -5.07 -7.44 -4.05
CA ASP A 507 -5.65 -7.04 -2.76
C ASP A 507 -5.43 -5.54 -2.54
N TYR A 508 -6.54 -4.79 -2.48
CA TYR A 508 -6.53 -3.34 -2.38
C TYR A 508 -6.00 -2.83 -1.03
N SER A 509 -6.09 -3.62 0.02
CA SER A 509 -5.59 -3.22 1.35
C SER A 509 -4.12 -2.85 1.32
N TYR A 510 -3.32 -3.61 0.56
CA TYR A 510 -1.88 -3.41 0.47
C TYR A 510 -1.47 -2.09 -0.17
N ILE A 511 -2.36 -1.48 -0.97
CA ILE A 511 -2.10 -0.20 -1.64
C ILE A 511 -3.00 0.93 -1.09
N PHE A 512 -3.72 0.72 0.00
CA PHE A 512 -4.64 1.70 0.56
C PHE A 512 -3.96 3.05 0.88
N ALA A 513 -2.66 3.03 1.22
CA ALA A 513 -1.85 4.24 1.38
C ALA A 513 -1.83 5.14 0.12
N PHE A 514 -1.91 4.55 -1.09
CA PHE A 514 -2.00 5.32 -2.33
C PHE A 514 -3.33 6.05 -2.46
N ASN A 515 -4.43 5.42 -2.02
CA ASN A 515 -5.76 6.04 -1.98
C ASN A 515 -5.75 7.28 -1.07
N LEU A 516 -5.23 7.13 0.16
CA LEU A 516 -5.13 8.24 1.11
C LEU A 516 -4.23 9.36 0.60
N ALA A 517 -3.13 9.03 -0.07
CA ALA A 517 -2.15 10.00 -0.53
C ALA A 517 -2.57 10.75 -1.80
N LEU A 518 -3.49 10.21 -2.61
CA LEU A 518 -3.84 10.73 -3.94
C LEU A 518 -4.09 12.25 -3.98
N PRO A 519 -4.95 12.85 -3.12
CA PRO A 519 -5.17 14.29 -3.16
C PRO A 519 -3.95 15.11 -2.75
N PHE A 520 -3.07 14.55 -1.91
CA PHE A 520 -1.88 15.23 -1.40
C PHE A 520 -0.66 15.14 -2.33
N VAL A 521 -0.67 14.18 -3.25
CA VAL A 521 0.37 14.07 -4.29
C VAL A 521 0.38 15.30 -5.19
N LEU A 522 -0.76 15.93 -5.46
CA LEU A 522 -0.86 17.12 -6.31
C LEU A 522 0.05 18.27 -5.84
N PRO A 523 0.01 18.73 -4.58
CA PRO A 523 0.95 19.77 -4.09
C PRO A 523 2.38 19.26 -3.96
N ILE A 524 2.60 17.99 -3.58
CA ILE A 524 3.94 17.39 -3.46
C ILE A 524 4.65 17.41 -4.82
N ALA A 525 3.94 17.06 -5.87
CA ALA A 525 4.42 17.13 -7.25
C ALA A 525 4.48 18.55 -7.82
N GLY A 526 4.04 19.58 -7.07
CA GLY A 526 4.07 20.97 -7.52
C GLY A 526 2.97 21.32 -8.53
N LEU A 527 1.97 20.47 -8.71
CA LEU A 527 0.84 20.70 -9.61
C LEU A 527 -0.14 21.73 -9.03
N VAL A 528 -0.19 21.83 -7.71
CA VAL A 528 -0.92 22.86 -6.98
C VAL A 528 0.09 23.59 -6.08
N LYS A 529 0.07 24.90 -6.07
CA LYS A 529 1.03 25.74 -5.34
C LYS A 529 0.42 26.36 -4.09
N ALA A 530 1.21 26.37 -3.02
CA ALA A 530 0.94 27.22 -1.86
C ALA A 530 1.22 28.69 -2.20
N GLY A 531 0.49 29.59 -1.55
CA GLY A 531 0.79 31.00 -1.64
C GLY A 531 2.11 31.36 -0.97
N ARG A 532 2.81 32.35 -1.50
CA ARG A 532 3.98 32.93 -0.82
C ARG A 532 3.52 33.75 0.39
N PRO A 533 4.26 33.73 1.52
CA PRO A 533 4.03 34.71 2.58
C PRO A 533 4.19 36.11 1.97
N LYS A 534 3.30 37.05 2.35
CA LYS A 534 3.59 38.45 2.16
C LYS A 534 4.87 38.75 2.94
N ALA A 535 5.87 39.32 2.26
CA ALA A 535 7.09 39.81 2.87
C ALA A 535 6.76 40.87 3.94
#